data_fb18d38c8d94472ea52d9a1ed350bb67
#
_entry.id   fb18d38c8d94472ea52d9a1ed350bb67
#
_cell.length_a   1.000
_cell.length_b   1.000
_cell.length_c   1.000
_cell.angle_alpha   90.00
_cell.angle_beta   90.00
_cell.angle_gamma   90.00
#
_symmetry.space_group_name_H-M   'P 1'
#
loop_
_entity.id
_entity.type
_entity.pdbx_description
1 polymer ?
#
loop_
_entity_poly.entity_id
_entity_poly.type
_entity_poly.pdbx_seq_one_letter_code
_entity_poly.pdbx_strand_id
1 'polypeptide(L)'
;MSSRGNGVAVSDDLKMGGGAKRSLDRIREAYLMTGGARRIDECSGNVDHRRAQLEGYGGARHGLKCNGGYRARYPGSMETPPLSAWGYGIATISTDTNTVLDSWFPKPQLGEPPANFDPHLIPADLAALEGSDDSRGVIRTGVTTVIGLTSPPQSTSDAYLRLHLLSHCLVTPNSVNLEGIFGLLPIVAFTTRGPVSPEFYDTHRMALMESGAMITSLDRFPPLLNYVTPSRVRIADVTRVRLGAHLAPGTTVMHEGFVNFNPGTLGTSMVEGRISQGVVIGDGTDIGGGASIMGTLSGGGKEVISVGQRCLLGANSGIGISLGDDCVVEAGLYVTAGTKVRVLSGGDGTEVKAGTLSGKANLLFRRNSVSGAVEVLSRDGQGVELNSALHA
;
A
#
# COMPACT_ATOMS: atom_id res chain seq x y z
N MET A 1 51.41 51.08 -7.92
CA MET A 1 51.05 51.66 -6.62
C MET A 1 49.81 50.81 -6.16
N SER A 2 50.12 49.92 -5.35
CA SER A 2 49.68 49.58 -3.99
C SER A 2 48.20 49.21 -3.88
N SER A 3 47.90 47.99 -4.00
CA SER A 3 47.27 46.93 -3.30
C SER A 3 46.86 47.17 -1.84
N ARG A 4 45.65 46.82 -1.45
CA ARG A 4 45.35 46.25 -0.13
C ARG A 4 44.22 45.27 -0.29
N GLY A 5 44.53 44.01 -0.03
CA GLY A 5 43.56 42.96 0.17
C GLY A 5 42.96 43.03 1.57
N ASN A 6 41.72 42.69 1.69
CA ASN A 6 41.07 42.34 2.98
C ASN A 6 40.63 40.90 2.89
N GLY A 7 41.38 40.04 3.59
CA GLY A 7 40.94 38.69 3.90
C GLY A 7 39.88 38.74 5.01
N VAL A 8 38.75 38.14 4.75
CA VAL A 8 37.77 37.86 5.78
C VAL A 8 37.99 36.43 6.23
N ALA A 9 38.40 36.26 7.48
CA ALA A 9 38.49 34.99 8.15
C ALA A 9 37.08 34.47 8.42
N VAL A 10 36.80 33.25 7.94
CA VAL A 10 35.60 32.51 8.32
C VAL A 10 35.93 31.81 9.63
N SER A 11 35.25 32.19 10.71
CA SER A 11 35.27 31.47 11.98
C SER A 11 34.23 30.38 11.98
N ASP A 12 34.68 29.13 12.07
CA ASP A 12 33.90 28.00 12.45
C ASP A 12 33.41 28.14 13.90
N ASP A 13 32.14 28.43 14.12
CA ASP A 13 31.42 28.20 15.39
C ASP A 13 29.90 28.32 15.14
N LEU A 14 29.31 27.34 14.51
CA LEU A 14 27.85 27.14 14.52
C LEU A 14 27.48 26.25 15.71
N LYS A 15 27.48 26.86 16.91
CA LYS A 15 26.75 26.28 18.06
C LYS A 15 25.27 26.37 17.79
N MET A 16 24.64 25.23 17.64
CA MET A 16 23.18 25.13 17.58
C MET A 16 22.58 25.88 18.77
N GLY A 17 21.82 26.92 18.50
CA GLY A 17 21.20 27.76 19.52
C GLY A 17 20.15 26.94 20.28
N GLY A 18 20.14 27.01 21.63
CA GLY A 18 19.24 26.28 22.55
C GLY A 18 17.73 26.48 22.33
N GLY A 19 17.32 27.22 21.29
CA GLY A 19 15.95 27.39 20.82
C GLY A 19 15.44 26.21 19.99
N ALA A 20 16.25 25.68 19.07
CA ALA A 20 15.86 24.56 18.19
C ALA A 20 15.70 23.25 18.99
N LYS A 21 16.59 23.01 19.95
CA LYS A 21 16.52 21.83 20.82
C LYS A 21 15.28 21.85 21.71
N ARG A 22 14.90 23.01 22.26
CA ARG A 22 13.67 23.19 23.07
C ARG A 22 12.39 23.06 22.22
N SER A 23 12.45 23.42 20.94
CA SER A 23 11.32 23.24 20.01
C SER A 23 11.13 21.76 19.67
N LEU A 24 12.20 21.01 19.43
CA LEU A 24 12.17 19.56 19.18
C LEU A 24 11.64 18.80 20.38
N ASP A 25 12.07 19.13 21.59
CA ASP A 25 11.60 18.49 22.82
C ASP A 25 10.11 18.76 23.06
N ARG A 26 9.62 19.96 22.81
CA ARG A 26 8.18 20.30 22.92
C ARG A 26 7.31 19.59 21.88
N ILE A 27 7.80 19.46 20.66
CA ILE A 27 7.10 18.75 19.58
C ILE A 27 7.05 17.27 19.91
N ARG A 28 8.13 16.70 20.45
CA ARG A 28 8.22 15.30 20.87
C ARG A 28 7.28 15.00 22.05
N GLU A 29 7.23 15.88 23.07
CA GLU A 29 6.29 15.75 24.20
C GLU A 29 4.83 15.91 23.76
N ALA A 30 4.50 16.86 22.90
CA ALA A 30 3.14 17.02 22.38
C ALA A 30 2.66 15.81 21.58
N TYR A 31 3.56 15.19 20.82
CA TYR A 31 3.26 14.01 20.02
C TYR A 31 3.05 12.75 20.89
N LEU A 32 3.79 12.61 21.99
CA LEU A 32 3.66 11.50 22.96
C LEU A 32 2.39 11.62 23.82
N MET A 33 1.90 12.82 24.08
CA MET A 33 0.68 13.06 24.87
C MET A 33 -0.61 12.77 24.09
N THR A 34 -0.58 12.76 22.76
CA THR A 34 -1.75 12.46 21.92
C THR A 34 -1.91 10.99 21.56
N GLY A 35 -0.87 10.16 21.76
CA GLY A 35 -0.90 8.71 21.55
C GLY A 35 -1.08 7.98 22.87
N GLY A 36 -2.33 7.84 23.35
CA GLY A 36 -2.67 7.26 24.64
C GLY A 36 -2.20 5.82 24.83
N ALA A 37 -1.11 5.62 25.55
CA ALA A 37 -0.74 4.34 26.12
C ALA A 37 -1.66 4.05 27.33
N ARG A 38 -2.70 3.25 27.15
CA ARG A 38 -3.41 2.60 28.27
C ARG A 38 -2.66 1.34 28.66
N ARG A 39 -2.23 1.29 29.92
CA ARG A 39 -1.68 0.08 30.55
C ARG A 39 -2.71 -1.04 30.48
N ILE A 40 -2.26 -2.22 30.09
CA ILE A 40 -2.95 -3.48 30.35
C ILE A 40 -2.06 -4.25 31.31
N ASP A 41 -2.66 -4.63 32.47
CA ASP A 41 -2.01 -5.33 33.56
C ASP A 41 -1.64 -6.77 33.21
N GLU A 42 -0.62 -7.24 33.94
CA GLU A 42 0.13 -8.48 33.85
C GLU A 42 -0.70 -9.76 33.78
N CYS A 43 -0.25 -10.72 32.96
CA CYS A 43 -0.32 -12.14 33.31
C CYS A 43 0.97 -12.83 32.88
N SER A 44 1.64 -13.36 33.86
CA SER A 44 2.91 -14.07 33.84
C SER A 44 2.81 -15.48 33.28
N GLY A 45 3.82 -15.91 32.50
CA GLY A 45 3.98 -17.30 32.08
C GLY A 45 5.36 -17.58 31.51
N ASN A 46 6.19 -18.19 32.29
CA ASN A 46 7.57 -18.60 32.11
C ASN A 46 7.72 -19.74 31.10
N VAL A 47 8.68 -19.74 30.16
CA VAL A 47 9.39 -20.95 29.68
C VAL A 47 10.72 -20.65 28.95
N ASP A 48 11.67 -21.26 29.42
CA ASP A 48 13.03 -21.74 29.23
C ASP A 48 13.83 -21.51 27.93
N HIS A 49 15.10 -21.18 28.16
CA HIS A 49 16.23 -21.09 27.22
C HIS A 49 16.81 -22.44 26.84
N ARG A 50 17.25 -22.65 25.59
CA ARG A 50 18.51 -23.35 25.27
C ARG A 50 19.18 -22.88 24.00
N ARG A 51 20.48 -22.70 24.15
CA ARG A 51 21.58 -22.33 23.27
C ARG A 51 21.89 -23.36 22.19
N ALA A 52 22.39 -22.98 21.04
CA ALA A 52 23.48 -23.67 20.35
C ALA A 52 24.27 -22.76 19.38
N GLN A 53 25.57 -23.05 19.35
CA GLN A 53 26.69 -22.27 18.86
C GLN A 53 26.96 -22.36 17.36
N LEU A 54 27.78 -21.39 16.90
CA LEU A 54 28.49 -21.24 15.62
C LEU A 54 29.58 -22.28 15.38
N GLU A 55 29.86 -22.56 14.09
CA GLU A 55 31.13 -22.87 13.39
C GLU A 55 30.76 -23.38 12.00
N GLY A 56 31.41 -23.14 10.85
CA GLY A 56 32.69 -22.70 10.44
C GLY A 56 32.76 -22.77 8.89
N TYR A 57 33.73 -22.10 8.30
CA TYR A 57 34.03 -21.89 6.87
C TYR A 57 34.35 -23.14 6.07
N GLY A 58 34.01 -23.18 4.75
CA GLY A 58 34.60 -24.08 3.78
C GLY A 58 33.92 -24.04 2.40
N GLY A 59 34.60 -23.51 1.39
CA GLY A 59 34.06 -23.34 0.04
C GLY A 59 34.09 -24.61 -0.81
N ALA A 60 33.17 -24.72 -1.77
CA ALA A 60 33.33 -25.39 -3.06
C ALA A 60 32.23 -24.97 -4.04
N ARG A 61 32.60 -24.66 -5.26
CA ARG A 61 31.72 -24.39 -6.40
C ARG A 61 31.05 -25.67 -6.86
N HIS A 62 29.73 -25.72 -7.00
CA HIS A 62 29.07 -26.58 -7.98
C HIS A 62 27.66 -26.07 -8.28
N GLY A 63 27.25 -26.25 -9.54
CA GLY A 63 26.11 -25.70 -10.23
C GLY A 63 24.75 -25.78 -9.53
N LEU A 64 24.05 -24.68 -9.45
CA LEU A 64 22.68 -24.57 -8.97
C LEU A 64 21.70 -24.86 -10.13
N LYS A 65 21.11 -26.04 -10.07
CA LYS A 65 19.83 -26.31 -10.74
C LYS A 65 18.75 -25.58 -9.97
N CYS A 66 18.12 -24.58 -10.59
CA CYS A 66 16.93 -23.94 -10.07
C CYS A 66 15.73 -24.88 -10.19
N ASN A 67 15.44 -25.63 -9.13
CA ASN A 67 14.15 -26.27 -8.90
C ASN A 67 13.72 -25.94 -7.47
N GLY A 68 12.80 -25.04 -7.34
CA GLY A 68 12.22 -24.65 -6.05
C GLY A 68 11.15 -23.58 -6.27
N GLY A 69 9.95 -24.00 -6.65
CA GLY A 69 8.79 -23.12 -6.60
C GLY A 69 8.66 -22.55 -5.20
N TYR A 70 8.83 -21.23 -5.07
CA TYR A 70 8.57 -20.52 -3.84
C TYR A 70 7.03 -20.46 -3.68
N ARG A 71 6.46 -21.51 -3.08
CA ARG A 71 5.13 -21.36 -2.47
C ARG A 71 5.30 -20.35 -1.36
N ALA A 72 4.74 -19.15 -1.52
CA ALA A 72 4.44 -18.31 -0.39
C ALA A 72 3.67 -19.18 0.60
N ARG A 73 4.30 -19.54 1.70
CA ARG A 73 3.60 -20.17 2.82
C ARG A 73 2.72 -19.06 3.42
N TYR A 74 1.49 -18.97 2.94
CA TYR A 74 0.45 -18.53 3.85
C TYR A 74 0.42 -19.60 4.94
N PRO A 75 0.63 -19.24 6.21
CA PRO A 75 0.57 -20.23 7.29
C PRO A 75 -0.84 -20.80 7.30
N GLY A 76 -0.95 -22.05 6.87
CA GLY A 76 -2.14 -22.87 7.04
C GLY A 76 -2.21 -23.41 8.47
N SER A 77 -2.31 -22.51 9.43
CA SER A 77 -2.79 -22.74 10.78
C SER A 77 -3.70 -21.56 11.08
N MET A 78 -4.88 -21.81 11.64
CA MET A 78 -5.79 -20.80 12.16
C MET A 78 -5.16 -20.17 13.43
N GLU A 79 -3.99 -19.53 13.29
CA GLU A 79 -3.53 -18.56 14.27
C GLU A 79 -4.37 -17.30 14.03
N THR A 80 -5.01 -16.84 15.07
CA THR A 80 -5.71 -15.57 15.07
C THR A 80 -4.73 -14.51 14.55
N PRO A 81 -5.07 -13.75 13.49
CA PRO A 81 -4.13 -12.75 12.97
C PRO A 81 -3.73 -11.80 14.10
N PRO A 82 -2.47 -11.35 14.14
CA PRO A 82 -2.02 -10.43 15.18
C PRO A 82 -2.92 -9.21 15.19
N LEU A 83 -3.38 -8.82 16.39
CA LEU A 83 -4.31 -7.70 16.57
C LEU A 83 -3.60 -6.35 16.66
N SER A 84 -2.27 -6.35 16.72
CA SER A 84 -1.42 -5.17 16.90
C SER A 84 -0.26 -5.15 15.91
N ALA A 85 0.33 -3.98 15.77
CA ALA A 85 1.57 -3.76 15.04
C ALA A 85 2.31 -2.56 15.62
N TRP A 86 3.60 -2.47 15.35
CA TRP A 86 4.43 -1.38 15.82
C TRP A 86 5.60 -1.09 14.87
N GLY A 87 6.23 0.07 15.04
CA GLY A 87 7.42 0.42 14.29
C GLY A 87 8.10 1.66 14.82
N TYR A 88 9.41 1.71 14.62
CA TYR A 88 10.21 2.93 14.70
C TYR A 88 10.25 3.56 13.31
N GLY A 89 10.12 4.88 13.25
CA GLY A 89 10.09 5.60 11.99
C GLY A 89 10.65 7.01 12.12
N ILE A 90 10.62 7.73 10.99
CA ILE A 90 10.93 9.15 10.91
C ILE A 90 9.69 9.88 10.39
N ALA A 91 9.21 10.85 11.15
CA ALA A 91 8.18 11.78 10.68
C ALA A 91 8.80 13.05 10.11
N THR A 92 8.22 13.54 9.01
CA THR A 92 8.51 14.87 8.47
C THR A 92 7.40 15.83 8.89
N ILE A 93 7.77 16.89 9.59
CA ILE A 93 6.85 17.88 10.16
C ILE A 93 7.09 19.22 9.47
N SER A 94 6.03 19.85 8.99
CA SER A 94 6.07 21.21 8.47
C SER A 94 6.36 22.21 9.57
N THR A 95 7.31 23.16 9.35
CA THR A 95 7.68 24.20 10.33
C THR A 95 6.67 25.32 10.42
N ASP A 96 5.90 25.57 9.36
CA ASP A 96 4.89 26.64 9.29
C ASP A 96 3.55 26.21 9.91
N THR A 97 3.12 24.96 9.70
CA THR A 97 1.82 24.46 10.18
C THR A 97 1.93 23.53 11.37
N ASN A 98 3.12 23.07 11.72
CA ASN A 98 3.38 22.02 12.72
C ASN A 98 2.61 20.71 12.42
N THR A 99 2.34 20.44 11.15
CA THR A 99 1.60 19.27 10.67
C THR A 99 2.59 18.17 10.28
N VAL A 100 2.32 16.94 10.68
CA VAL A 100 3.03 15.76 10.19
C VAL A 100 2.62 15.54 8.73
N LEU A 101 3.56 15.72 7.81
CA LEU A 101 3.36 15.56 6.37
C LEU A 101 3.40 14.09 5.95
N ASP A 102 4.37 13.36 6.49
CA ASP A 102 4.53 11.91 6.28
C ASP A 102 5.22 11.23 7.48
N SER A 103 5.27 9.90 7.42
CA SER A 103 6.09 9.10 8.32
C SER A 103 6.62 7.86 7.58
N TRP A 104 7.93 7.63 7.67
CA TRP A 104 8.58 6.48 7.07
C TRP A 104 8.90 5.41 8.12
N PHE A 105 8.41 4.19 7.92
CA PHE A 105 8.64 3.03 8.76
C PHE A 105 9.41 1.96 7.97
N PRO A 106 10.75 1.93 8.02
CA PRO A 106 11.55 1.02 7.19
C PRO A 106 11.38 -0.46 7.55
N LYS A 107 11.04 -0.76 8.79
CA LYS A 107 10.94 -2.12 9.34
C LYS A 107 9.72 -2.25 10.26
N PRO A 108 8.49 -2.11 9.73
CA PRO A 108 7.28 -2.29 10.55
C PRO A 108 7.17 -3.74 11.01
N GLN A 109 6.57 -3.97 12.18
CA GLN A 109 6.45 -5.28 12.82
C GLN A 109 5.00 -5.58 13.15
N LEU A 110 4.59 -6.85 13.04
CA LEU A 110 3.33 -7.36 13.53
C LEU A 110 3.46 -7.89 14.96
N GLY A 111 2.35 -7.86 15.68
CA GLY A 111 2.26 -8.30 17.07
C GLY A 111 2.61 -7.22 18.09
N GLU A 112 2.67 -7.63 19.33
CA GLU A 112 3.04 -6.73 20.44
C GLU A 112 4.53 -6.38 20.39
N PRO A 113 4.91 -5.16 20.83
CA PRO A 113 6.31 -4.82 21.02
C PRO A 113 7.00 -5.80 22.00
N PRO A 114 8.31 -6.05 21.83
CA PRO A 114 9.06 -6.91 22.75
C PRO A 114 9.10 -6.33 24.17
N ALA A 115 9.30 -7.18 25.20
CA ALA A 115 9.27 -6.78 26.60
C ALA A 115 10.28 -5.67 26.99
N ASN A 116 11.37 -5.54 26.23
CA ASN A 116 12.38 -4.49 26.37
C ASN A 116 12.16 -3.29 25.43
N PHE A 117 10.99 -3.17 24.85
CA PHE A 117 10.65 -2.06 23.98
C PHE A 117 10.59 -0.74 24.76
N ASP A 118 11.38 0.23 24.33
CA ASP A 118 11.33 1.59 24.85
C ASP A 118 10.78 2.52 23.74
N PRO A 119 9.57 3.08 23.92
CA PRO A 119 8.98 3.98 22.94
C PRO A 119 9.73 5.31 22.81
N HIS A 120 10.64 5.64 23.73
CA HIS A 120 11.45 6.86 23.70
C HIS A 120 12.82 6.65 23.06
N LEU A 121 13.23 5.41 22.85
CA LEU A 121 14.51 5.06 22.26
C LEU A 121 14.39 4.89 20.76
N ILE A 122 14.76 5.92 19.99
CA ILE A 122 14.85 5.81 18.54
C ILE A 122 16.16 5.09 18.15
N PRO A 123 16.14 4.05 17.31
CA PRO A 123 17.34 3.38 16.81
C PRO A 123 18.33 4.37 16.20
N ALA A 124 19.64 4.14 16.41
CA ALA A 124 20.70 5.10 16.05
C ALA A 124 20.72 5.43 14.53
N ASP A 125 20.40 4.47 13.69
CA ASP A 125 20.27 4.64 12.24
C ASP A 125 19.14 5.60 11.85
N LEU A 126 18.04 5.58 12.57
CA LEU A 126 16.94 6.54 12.40
C LEU A 126 17.23 7.88 13.08
N ALA A 127 17.78 7.88 14.29
CA ALA A 127 18.15 9.10 14.99
C ALA A 127 19.16 9.96 14.20
N ALA A 128 20.04 9.34 13.42
CA ALA A 128 20.96 10.03 12.52
C ALA A 128 20.27 10.78 11.36
N LEU A 129 18.98 10.50 11.10
CA LEU A 129 18.18 11.17 10.06
C LEU A 129 17.40 12.37 10.61
N GLU A 130 17.39 12.57 11.93
CA GLU A 130 16.73 13.72 12.56
C GLU A 130 17.43 15.04 12.19
N GLY A 131 16.67 16.11 12.11
CA GLY A 131 17.17 17.44 11.85
C GLY A 131 16.21 18.32 11.06
N SER A 132 16.58 19.61 10.91
CA SER A 132 15.82 20.57 10.10
C SER A 132 16.32 20.59 8.65
N ASP A 133 15.41 20.88 7.74
CA ASP A 133 15.69 21.25 6.35
C ASP A 133 14.92 22.54 6.06
N ASP A 134 15.58 23.66 6.36
CA ASP A 134 14.98 25.00 6.24
C ASP A 134 14.65 25.31 4.77
N SER A 135 15.36 24.70 3.81
CA SER A 135 15.09 24.88 2.39
C SER A 135 13.73 24.31 1.97
N ARG A 136 13.22 23.32 2.69
CA ARG A 136 11.89 22.72 2.49
C ARG A 136 10.87 23.12 3.56
N GLY A 137 11.28 23.90 4.58
CA GLY A 137 10.43 24.26 5.71
C GLY A 137 9.97 23.04 6.52
N VAL A 138 10.87 22.09 6.79
CA VAL A 138 10.51 20.86 7.50
C VAL A 138 11.53 20.48 8.58
N ILE A 139 11.03 19.76 9.59
CA ILE A 139 11.82 19.07 10.60
C ILE A 139 11.56 17.57 10.48
N ARG A 140 12.63 16.78 10.56
CA ARG A 140 12.52 15.30 10.67
C ARG A 140 12.79 14.89 12.11
N THR A 141 11.92 14.07 12.66
CA THR A 141 12.05 13.55 14.03
C THR A 141 11.71 12.06 14.10
N GLY A 142 12.39 11.34 14.97
CA GLY A 142 12.08 9.95 15.25
C GLY A 142 10.70 9.82 15.88
N VAL A 143 9.97 8.80 15.43
CA VAL A 143 8.65 8.45 15.98
C VAL A 143 8.60 6.97 16.29
N THR A 144 7.88 6.64 17.35
CA THR A 144 7.53 5.27 17.70
C THR A 144 6.02 5.17 17.66
N THR A 145 5.51 4.18 16.93
CA THR A 145 4.07 4.00 16.78
C THR A 145 3.69 2.56 17.10
N VAL A 146 2.71 2.39 17.97
CA VAL A 146 2.09 1.10 18.34
C VAL A 146 0.60 1.21 18.07
N ILE A 147 0.03 0.27 17.34
CA ILE A 147 -1.36 0.34 16.86
C ILE A 147 -2.12 -0.96 17.08
N GLY A 148 -3.42 -0.84 17.33
CA GLY A 148 -4.37 -1.94 17.19
C GLY A 148 -4.88 -1.99 15.74
N LEU A 149 -4.79 -3.15 15.08
CA LEU A 149 -5.13 -3.28 13.66
C LEU A 149 -6.64 -3.20 13.39
N THR A 150 -7.47 -3.53 14.38
CA THR A 150 -8.94 -3.51 14.27
C THR A 150 -9.56 -2.15 14.58
N SER A 151 -8.83 -1.27 15.31
CA SER A 151 -9.28 0.08 15.64
C SER A 151 -8.97 1.05 14.49
N PRO A 152 -9.75 2.12 14.29
CA PRO A 152 -9.41 3.18 13.34
C PRO A 152 -8.07 3.83 13.66
N PRO A 153 -7.33 4.33 12.66
CA PRO A 153 -6.10 5.09 12.87
C PRO A 153 -6.36 6.36 13.68
N GLN A 154 -5.41 6.77 14.53
CA GLN A 154 -5.56 7.89 15.46
C GLN A 154 -4.65 9.09 15.11
N SER A 155 -3.68 8.92 14.23
CA SER A 155 -2.74 9.97 13.83
C SER A 155 -2.22 9.73 12.41
N THR A 156 -1.55 10.74 11.84
CA THR A 156 -0.87 10.60 10.54
C THR A 156 0.15 9.46 10.58
N SER A 157 0.96 9.33 11.63
CA SER A 157 1.95 8.25 11.74
C SER A 157 1.32 6.87 11.89
N ASP A 158 0.18 6.76 12.61
CA ASP A 158 -0.60 5.52 12.67
C ASP A 158 -1.11 5.14 11.27
N ALA A 159 -1.69 6.10 10.55
CA ALA A 159 -2.14 5.89 9.17
C ALA A 159 -0.98 5.40 8.26
N TYR A 160 0.19 6.05 8.34
CA TYR A 160 1.37 5.65 7.57
C TYR A 160 1.88 4.27 7.96
N LEU A 161 1.87 3.90 9.26
CA LEU A 161 2.27 2.55 9.68
C LEU A 161 1.37 1.47 9.03
N ARG A 162 0.04 1.68 9.00
CA ARG A 162 -0.89 0.76 8.31
C ARG A 162 -0.61 0.64 6.82
N LEU A 163 -0.33 1.76 6.15
CA LEU A 163 0.03 1.77 4.73
C LEU A 163 1.35 1.02 4.48
N HIS A 164 2.34 1.18 5.37
CA HIS A 164 3.60 0.43 5.30
C HIS A 164 3.39 -1.08 5.50
N LEU A 165 2.56 -1.50 6.47
CA LEU A 165 2.25 -2.92 6.68
C LEU A 165 1.69 -3.58 5.41
N LEU A 166 0.77 -2.89 4.71
CA LEU A 166 0.22 -3.34 3.44
C LEU A 166 1.31 -3.42 2.36
N SER A 167 2.12 -2.36 2.20
CA SER A 167 3.14 -2.29 1.15
C SER A 167 4.34 -3.20 1.38
N HIS A 168 4.62 -3.58 2.63
CA HIS A 168 5.58 -4.62 2.98
C HIS A 168 4.99 -6.04 2.89
N CYS A 169 3.73 -6.19 2.46
CA CYS A 169 3.00 -7.45 2.41
C CYS A 169 2.96 -8.21 3.76
N LEU A 170 3.00 -7.50 4.88
CA LEU A 170 2.87 -8.07 6.22
C LEU A 170 1.40 -8.36 6.58
N VAL A 171 0.50 -7.63 5.98
CA VAL A 171 -0.96 -7.79 6.10
C VAL A 171 -1.57 -7.83 4.71
N THR A 172 -2.72 -8.49 4.57
CA THR A 172 -3.45 -8.57 3.29
C THR A 172 -4.38 -7.37 3.11
N PRO A 173 -4.81 -7.06 1.88
CA PRO A 173 -5.85 -6.06 1.66
C PRO A 173 -7.09 -6.31 2.53
N ASN A 174 -7.68 -5.25 3.02
CA ASN A 174 -8.88 -5.25 3.87
C ASN A 174 -8.74 -5.91 5.25
N SER A 175 -7.52 -6.30 5.68
CA SER A 175 -7.28 -6.91 6.98
C SER A 175 -6.95 -5.91 8.09
N VAL A 176 -6.78 -4.64 7.76
CA VAL A 176 -6.52 -3.54 8.71
C VAL A 176 -7.61 -2.49 8.63
N ASN A 177 -7.99 -1.92 9.77
CA ASN A 177 -8.98 -0.84 9.80
C ASN A 177 -8.35 0.46 9.25
N LEU A 178 -8.93 1.04 8.22
CA LEU A 178 -8.51 2.31 7.60
C LEU A 178 -9.62 3.38 7.66
N GLU A 179 -10.63 3.17 8.52
CA GLU A 179 -11.73 4.11 8.68
C GLU A 179 -11.21 5.48 9.14
N GLY A 180 -11.65 6.55 8.47
CA GLY A 180 -11.23 7.91 8.79
C GLY A 180 -9.84 8.32 8.28
N ILE A 181 -9.09 7.45 7.61
CA ILE A 181 -7.72 7.72 7.15
C ILE A 181 -7.59 9.02 6.33
N PHE A 182 -8.58 9.37 5.52
CA PHE A 182 -8.58 10.59 4.72
C PHE A 182 -8.55 11.88 5.57
N GLY A 183 -9.13 11.84 6.78
CA GLY A 183 -9.10 12.96 7.71
C GLY A 183 -7.77 13.16 8.42
N LEU A 184 -6.95 12.11 8.48
CA LEU A 184 -5.64 12.10 9.16
C LEU A 184 -4.48 12.43 8.22
N LEU A 185 -4.63 12.17 6.92
CA LEU A 185 -3.60 12.44 5.92
C LEU A 185 -3.79 13.85 5.35
N PRO A 186 -2.83 14.78 5.54
CA PRO A 186 -2.88 16.10 4.90
C PRO A 186 -2.67 15.97 3.39
N ILE A 187 -3.02 17.00 2.64
CA ILE A 187 -2.54 17.15 1.26
C ILE A 187 -1.07 17.59 1.34
N VAL A 188 -0.20 16.91 0.62
CA VAL A 188 1.24 17.12 0.64
C VAL A 188 1.77 17.31 -0.78
N ALA A 189 2.65 18.27 -0.98
CA ALA A 189 3.46 18.38 -2.19
C ALA A 189 4.66 17.42 -2.06
N PHE A 190 4.53 16.22 -2.64
CA PHE A 190 5.65 15.30 -2.73
C PHE A 190 6.60 15.76 -3.83
N THR A 191 7.86 15.99 -3.46
CA THR A 191 8.87 16.51 -4.38
C THR A 191 10.00 15.49 -4.57
N THR A 192 10.85 15.74 -5.55
CA THR A 192 12.10 14.98 -5.78
C THR A 192 13.05 14.98 -4.59
N ARG A 193 12.83 15.88 -3.59
CA ARG A 193 13.63 16.00 -2.37
C ARG A 193 12.85 15.61 -1.09
N GLY A 194 11.63 15.11 -1.24
CA GLY A 194 10.76 14.70 -0.15
C GLY A 194 9.53 15.62 0.02
N PRO A 195 8.71 15.40 1.07
CA PRO A 195 7.47 16.12 1.29
C PRO A 195 7.72 17.59 1.68
N VAL A 196 6.79 18.44 1.25
CA VAL A 196 6.73 19.89 1.57
C VAL A 196 5.26 20.25 1.77
N SER A 197 4.95 21.19 2.68
CA SER A 197 3.58 21.71 2.75
C SER A 197 3.23 22.46 1.46
N PRO A 198 2.00 22.35 0.95
CA PRO A 198 1.61 23.06 -0.26
C PRO A 198 1.79 24.58 -0.15
N GLU A 199 1.47 25.14 1.02
CA GLU A 199 1.58 26.55 1.33
C GLU A 199 3.03 27.02 1.32
N PHE A 200 3.94 26.26 1.94
CA PHE A 200 5.37 26.54 1.91
C PHE A 200 5.91 26.43 0.48
N TYR A 201 5.50 25.39 -0.27
CA TYR A 201 5.94 25.21 -1.66
C TYR A 201 5.51 26.39 -2.53
N ASP A 202 4.27 26.87 -2.37
CA ASP A 202 3.75 27.97 -3.19
C ASP A 202 4.50 29.28 -2.94
N THR A 203 4.81 29.57 -1.67
CA THR A 203 5.53 30.81 -1.27
C THR A 203 7.02 30.76 -1.60
N HIS A 204 7.65 29.58 -1.64
CA HIS A 204 9.08 29.38 -1.87
C HIS A 204 9.39 28.70 -3.21
N ARG A 205 8.43 28.67 -4.12
CA ARG A 205 8.46 27.90 -5.39
C ARG A 205 9.77 28.04 -6.15
N MET A 206 10.23 29.26 -6.40
CA MET A 206 11.43 29.50 -7.19
C MET A 206 12.68 28.93 -6.51
N ALA A 207 12.87 29.18 -5.23
CA ALA A 207 14.00 28.65 -4.45
C ALA A 207 13.99 27.12 -4.38
N LEU A 208 12.81 26.52 -4.22
CA LEU A 208 12.64 25.05 -4.23
C LEU A 208 13.00 24.48 -5.60
N MET A 209 12.51 25.06 -6.70
CA MET A 209 12.85 24.64 -8.06
C MET A 209 14.34 24.77 -8.36
N GLU A 210 14.97 25.87 -7.97
CA GLU A 210 16.42 26.08 -8.08
C GLU A 210 17.23 25.05 -7.29
N SER A 211 16.72 24.60 -6.13
CA SER A 211 17.32 23.51 -5.34
C SER A 211 17.09 22.13 -5.94
N GLY A 212 16.29 22.00 -7.00
CA GLY A 212 15.89 20.73 -7.62
C GLY A 212 14.69 20.04 -6.95
N ALA A 213 13.97 20.73 -6.05
CA ALA A 213 12.77 20.19 -5.40
C ALA A 213 11.54 20.38 -6.31
N MET A 214 11.40 19.52 -7.31
CA MET A 214 10.27 19.53 -8.24
C MET A 214 9.11 18.70 -7.71
N ILE A 215 7.86 19.21 -7.79
CA ILE A 215 6.67 18.43 -7.41
C ILE A 215 6.52 17.23 -8.34
N THR A 216 6.36 16.04 -7.75
CA THR A 216 6.04 14.79 -8.43
C THR A 216 4.57 14.42 -8.26
N SER A 217 3.96 14.80 -7.14
CA SER A 217 2.51 14.66 -6.90
C SER A 217 2.04 15.63 -5.82
N LEU A 218 0.76 15.99 -5.88
CA LEU A 218 0.04 16.75 -4.85
C LEU A 218 -1.14 15.88 -4.40
N ASP A 219 -0.98 15.16 -3.30
CA ASP A 219 -1.96 14.14 -2.87
C ASP A 219 -1.85 13.89 -1.36
N ARG A 220 -2.80 13.14 -0.81
CA ARG A 220 -2.75 12.57 0.54
C ARG A 220 -1.91 11.29 0.61
N PHE A 221 -1.90 10.51 -0.47
CA PHE A 221 -1.19 9.23 -0.56
C PHE A 221 0.05 9.37 -1.44
N PRO A 222 1.25 9.17 -0.88
CA PRO A 222 2.47 9.22 -1.66
C PRO A 222 2.62 8.01 -2.60
N PRO A 223 3.50 8.12 -3.61
CA PRO A 223 3.94 6.96 -4.38
C PRO A 223 4.63 5.92 -3.48
N LEU A 224 4.31 4.64 -3.67
CA LEU A 224 4.86 3.54 -2.90
C LEU A 224 6.40 3.50 -2.95
N LEU A 225 6.98 3.66 -4.12
CA LEU A 225 8.43 3.56 -4.32
C LEU A 225 9.25 4.62 -3.60
N ASN A 226 8.63 5.70 -3.12
CA ASN A 226 9.31 6.69 -2.28
C ASN A 226 9.58 6.17 -0.85
N TYR A 227 8.95 5.06 -0.45
CA TYR A 227 8.99 4.52 0.93
C TYR A 227 9.39 3.05 0.99
N VAL A 228 8.96 2.25 0.01
CA VAL A 228 9.16 0.80 0.00
C VAL A 228 9.63 0.35 -1.38
N THR A 229 10.69 -0.46 -1.41
CA THR A 229 11.14 -1.15 -2.62
C THR A 229 10.69 -2.61 -2.52
N PRO A 230 9.55 -2.99 -3.13
CA PRO A 230 9.01 -4.32 -3.00
C PRO A 230 9.88 -5.35 -3.74
N SER A 231 10.08 -6.53 -3.11
CA SER A 231 10.92 -7.57 -3.68
C SER A 231 10.25 -8.31 -4.84
N ARG A 232 10.95 -8.48 -5.95
CA ARG A 232 10.49 -9.20 -7.16
C ARG A 232 9.20 -8.64 -7.76
N VAL A 233 8.99 -7.34 -7.59
CA VAL A 233 7.88 -6.57 -8.21
C VAL A 233 8.48 -5.59 -9.19
N ARG A 234 7.81 -5.39 -10.32
CA ARG A 234 8.16 -4.36 -11.31
C ARG A 234 7.09 -3.28 -11.31
N ILE A 235 7.51 -2.03 -11.26
CA ILE A 235 6.64 -0.85 -11.35
C ILE A 235 7.28 0.08 -12.39
N ALA A 236 6.62 0.26 -13.52
CA ALA A 236 7.18 1.01 -14.65
C ALA A 236 7.13 2.53 -14.45
N ASP A 237 6.17 3.03 -13.65
CA ASP A 237 6.00 4.45 -13.34
C ASP A 237 5.73 4.62 -11.84
N VAL A 238 6.59 5.41 -11.18
CA VAL A 238 6.55 5.64 -9.72
C VAL A 238 5.21 6.22 -9.24
N THR A 239 4.55 7.03 -10.07
CA THR A 239 3.30 7.73 -9.70
C THR A 239 2.06 6.84 -9.78
N ARG A 240 2.19 5.65 -10.35
CA ARG A 240 1.05 4.76 -10.64
C ARG A 240 0.68 3.83 -9.49
N VAL A 241 1.50 3.73 -8.46
CA VAL A 241 1.23 2.86 -7.29
C VAL A 241 1.30 3.68 -6.01
N ARG A 242 0.20 3.71 -5.28
CA ARG A 242 0.12 4.41 -3.99
C ARG A 242 0.72 3.57 -2.87
N LEU A 243 1.37 4.22 -1.89
CA LEU A 243 1.70 3.58 -0.60
C LEU A 243 0.42 3.01 0.02
N GLY A 244 0.49 1.79 0.54
CA GLY A 244 -0.66 1.01 0.99
C GLY A 244 -1.16 0.01 -0.06
N ALA A 245 -0.59 -0.04 -1.26
CA ALA A 245 -0.80 -1.13 -2.20
C ALA A 245 -0.05 -2.39 -1.73
N HIS A 246 -0.72 -3.55 -1.76
CA HIS A 246 -0.15 -4.86 -1.47
C HIS A 246 0.22 -5.55 -2.79
N LEU A 247 1.50 -5.59 -3.14
CA LEU A 247 1.96 -6.20 -4.38
C LEU A 247 2.79 -7.46 -4.07
N ALA A 248 2.21 -8.63 -4.30
CA ALA A 248 2.91 -9.89 -4.12
C ALA A 248 4.08 -10.05 -5.12
N PRO A 249 5.14 -10.81 -4.76
CA PRO A 249 6.23 -11.14 -5.66
C PRO A 249 5.73 -11.76 -6.98
N GLY A 250 6.26 -11.28 -8.11
CA GLY A 250 5.82 -11.67 -9.45
C GLY A 250 4.87 -10.66 -10.11
N THR A 251 4.35 -9.69 -9.36
CA THR A 251 3.52 -8.62 -9.91
C THR A 251 4.34 -7.67 -10.79
N THR A 252 3.79 -7.32 -11.94
CA THR A 252 4.30 -6.26 -12.80
C THR A 252 3.20 -5.22 -13.02
N VAL A 253 3.44 -3.98 -12.58
CA VAL A 253 2.59 -2.83 -12.92
C VAL A 253 3.23 -2.09 -14.08
N MET A 254 2.56 -2.15 -15.24
CA MET A 254 3.00 -1.49 -16.46
C MET A 254 2.72 0.02 -16.40
N HIS A 255 3.25 0.76 -17.37
CA HIS A 255 3.19 2.22 -17.38
C HIS A 255 1.76 2.78 -17.26
N GLU A 256 0.77 2.15 -17.92
CA GLU A 256 -0.63 2.56 -17.85
C GLU A 256 -1.41 1.94 -16.67
N GLY A 257 -0.81 0.97 -15.97
CA GLY A 257 -1.40 0.35 -14.79
C GLY A 257 -1.53 1.36 -13.64
N PHE A 258 -2.55 1.18 -12.79
CA PHE A 258 -2.72 1.98 -11.58
C PHE A 258 -3.19 1.10 -10.42
N VAL A 259 -2.53 1.23 -9.26
CA VAL A 259 -2.91 0.52 -8.03
C VAL A 259 -3.11 1.51 -6.90
N ASN A 260 -4.32 1.55 -6.36
CA ASN A 260 -4.69 2.45 -5.26
C ASN A 260 -4.08 1.95 -3.92
N PHE A 261 -4.40 2.57 -2.77
CA PHE A 261 -4.09 2.05 -1.44
C PHE A 261 -5.15 1.02 -1.00
N ASN A 262 -4.74 0.03 -0.18
CA ASN A 262 -5.56 -1.09 0.30
C ASN A 262 -6.05 -2.13 -0.74
N PRO A 263 -5.77 -2.06 -2.05
CA PRO A 263 -5.95 -3.21 -2.94
C PRO A 263 -4.67 -4.02 -3.00
N GLY A 264 -4.73 -5.15 -3.71
CA GLY A 264 -3.51 -5.87 -3.99
C GLY A 264 -3.63 -7.09 -4.87
N THR A 265 -2.47 -7.55 -5.31
CA THR A 265 -2.25 -8.81 -5.99
C THR A 265 -1.75 -9.84 -4.98
N LEU A 266 -2.30 -11.05 -5.00
CA LEU A 266 -1.92 -12.12 -4.07
C LEU A 266 -0.91 -13.10 -4.68
N GLY A 267 -0.42 -12.82 -5.89
CA GLY A 267 0.56 -13.62 -6.61
C GLY A 267 1.03 -12.92 -7.87
N THR A 268 1.51 -13.70 -8.84
CA THR A 268 1.93 -13.20 -10.15
C THR A 268 0.76 -12.53 -10.87
N SER A 269 0.96 -11.32 -11.38
CA SER A 269 -0.07 -10.57 -12.10
C SER A 269 0.56 -9.55 -13.04
N MET A 270 0.02 -9.42 -14.24
CA MET A 270 0.27 -8.29 -15.11
C MET A 270 -0.82 -7.25 -14.91
N VAL A 271 -0.44 -6.03 -14.53
CA VAL A 271 -1.37 -4.93 -14.24
C VAL A 271 -1.13 -3.80 -15.24
N GLU A 272 -1.98 -3.73 -16.24
CA GLU A 272 -2.00 -2.65 -17.25
C GLU A 272 -3.26 -1.78 -17.13
N GLY A 273 -4.22 -2.19 -16.30
CA GLY A 273 -5.45 -1.48 -15.99
C GLY A 273 -5.47 -0.91 -14.57
N ARG A 274 -6.64 -0.47 -14.12
CA ARG A 274 -6.86 0.16 -12.80
C ARG A 274 -7.37 -0.84 -11.77
N ILE A 275 -6.69 -0.90 -10.63
CA ILE A 275 -7.13 -1.62 -9.43
C ILE A 275 -7.57 -0.60 -8.38
N SER A 276 -8.86 -0.53 -8.13
CA SER A 276 -9.46 0.41 -7.16
C SER A 276 -9.20 -0.01 -5.72
N GLN A 277 -9.43 0.91 -4.78
CA GLN A 277 -9.28 0.68 -3.34
C GLN A 277 -10.00 -0.60 -2.89
N GLY A 278 -9.30 -1.42 -2.11
CA GLY A 278 -9.82 -2.64 -1.49
C GLY A 278 -9.92 -3.86 -2.42
N VAL A 279 -9.77 -3.70 -3.73
CA VAL A 279 -9.89 -4.80 -4.69
C VAL A 279 -8.76 -5.81 -4.52
N VAL A 280 -9.11 -7.10 -4.50
CA VAL A 280 -8.15 -8.21 -4.38
C VAL A 280 -8.07 -8.97 -5.69
N ILE A 281 -6.83 -9.20 -6.17
CA ILE A 281 -6.53 -9.92 -7.41
C ILE A 281 -5.82 -11.22 -7.08
N GLY A 282 -6.37 -12.34 -7.52
CA GLY A 282 -5.80 -13.69 -7.35
C GLY A 282 -4.56 -13.93 -8.23
N ASP A 283 -3.79 -14.95 -7.86
CA ASP A 283 -2.56 -15.35 -8.57
C ASP A 283 -2.84 -15.74 -10.04
N GLY A 284 -1.95 -15.35 -10.93
CA GLY A 284 -2.04 -15.65 -12.37
C GLY A 284 -3.09 -14.84 -13.12
N THR A 285 -3.63 -13.79 -12.51
CA THR A 285 -4.67 -12.94 -13.12
C THR A 285 -4.06 -11.72 -13.78
N ASP A 286 -4.46 -11.46 -15.04
CA ASP A 286 -4.01 -10.32 -15.83
C ASP A 286 -5.12 -9.26 -16.00
N ILE A 287 -4.74 -8.01 -15.74
CA ILE A 287 -5.59 -6.83 -15.89
C ILE A 287 -5.13 -6.07 -17.13
N GLY A 288 -5.82 -6.29 -18.25
CA GLY A 288 -5.45 -5.75 -19.56
C GLY A 288 -5.44 -4.22 -19.61
N GLY A 289 -4.74 -3.70 -20.64
CA GLY A 289 -4.53 -2.26 -20.83
C GLY A 289 -5.84 -1.45 -20.80
N GLY A 290 -5.92 -0.45 -19.91
CA GLY A 290 -7.11 0.37 -19.74
C GLY A 290 -8.31 -0.32 -19.07
N ALA A 291 -8.20 -1.59 -18.67
CA ALA A 291 -9.26 -2.27 -17.94
C ALA A 291 -9.53 -1.57 -16.58
N SER A 292 -10.76 -1.64 -16.10
CA SER A 292 -11.20 -0.90 -14.91
C SER A 292 -11.98 -1.79 -13.96
N ILE A 293 -11.50 -1.90 -12.72
CA ILE A 293 -12.18 -2.63 -11.66
C ILE A 293 -12.77 -1.63 -10.67
N MET A 294 -14.10 -1.65 -10.48
CA MET A 294 -14.76 -0.85 -9.46
C MET A 294 -14.38 -1.35 -8.07
N GLY A 295 -14.29 -0.45 -7.08
CA GLY A 295 -13.93 -0.84 -5.70
C GLY A 295 -15.00 -1.67 -5.00
N THR A 296 -16.27 -1.39 -5.28
CA THR A 296 -17.42 -2.08 -4.69
C THR A 296 -18.42 -2.50 -5.76
N LEU A 297 -19.27 -3.46 -5.41
CA LEU A 297 -20.37 -3.93 -6.25
C LEU A 297 -21.17 -2.73 -6.79
N SER A 298 -21.32 -2.66 -8.10
CA SER A 298 -22.04 -1.56 -8.74
C SER A 298 -23.53 -1.55 -8.37
N GLY A 299 -24.12 -0.36 -8.29
CA GLY A 299 -25.51 -0.18 -7.88
C GLY A 299 -25.69 0.09 -6.38
N GLY A 300 -24.63 0.52 -5.66
CA GLY A 300 -24.71 0.94 -4.25
C GLY A 300 -24.40 -0.16 -3.25
N GLY A 301 -23.86 -1.30 -3.69
CA GLY A 301 -23.38 -2.36 -2.81
C GLY A 301 -22.16 -1.93 -1.99
N LYS A 302 -22.03 -2.47 -0.76
CA LYS A 302 -20.85 -2.27 0.10
C LYS A 302 -19.83 -3.40 -0.05
N GLU A 303 -20.17 -4.45 -0.78
CA GLU A 303 -19.30 -5.59 -1.03
C GLU A 303 -18.09 -5.16 -1.88
N VAL A 304 -16.91 -5.44 -1.38
CA VAL A 304 -15.65 -5.15 -2.09
C VAL A 304 -15.48 -6.17 -3.21
N ILE A 305 -15.08 -5.69 -4.39
CA ILE A 305 -14.86 -6.54 -5.57
C ILE A 305 -13.55 -7.32 -5.41
N SER A 306 -13.61 -8.60 -5.76
CA SER A 306 -12.45 -9.47 -5.92
C SER A 306 -12.44 -10.14 -7.30
N VAL A 307 -11.24 -10.45 -7.76
CA VAL A 307 -11.00 -11.24 -8.98
C VAL A 307 -10.21 -12.48 -8.57
N GLY A 308 -10.72 -13.63 -8.90
CA GLY A 308 -10.10 -14.92 -8.59
C GLY A 308 -8.77 -15.13 -9.30
N GLN A 309 -8.26 -16.35 -9.24
CA GLN A 309 -7.00 -16.73 -9.87
C GLN A 309 -7.19 -17.01 -11.38
N ARG A 310 -6.10 -16.84 -12.15
CA ARG A 310 -6.03 -17.18 -13.59
C ARG A 310 -7.14 -16.52 -14.45
N CYS A 311 -7.57 -15.34 -14.01
CA CYS A 311 -8.54 -14.54 -14.76
C CYS A 311 -7.85 -13.65 -15.79
N LEU A 312 -8.61 -13.23 -16.79
CA LEU A 312 -8.19 -12.24 -17.77
C LEU A 312 -9.27 -11.16 -17.93
N LEU A 313 -8.92 -9.94 -17.61
CA LEU A 313 -9.68 -8.77 -18.01
C LEU A 313 -9.08 -8.23 -19.32
N GLY A 314 -9.79 -8.39 -20.42
CA GLY A 314 -9.35 -7.90 -21.75
C GLY A 314 -9.15 -6.37 -21.76
N ALA A 315 -8.34 -5.88 -22.69
CA ALA A 315 -8.06 -4.45 -22.80
C ALA A 315 -9.35 -3.61 -22.88
N ASN A 316 -9.38 -2.49 -22.14
CA ASN A 316 -10.54 -1.59 -22.03
C ASN A 316 -11.82 -2.27 -21.54
N SER A 317 -11.74 -3.45 -20.94
CA SER A 317 -12.87 -4.06 -20.26
C SER A 317 -13.09 -3.39 -18.87
N GLY A 318 -14.21 -3.72 -18.23
CA GLY A 318 -14.46 -3.26 -16.87
C GLY A 318 -15.43 -4.14 -16.13
N ILE A 319 -15.28 -4.17 -14.82
CA ILE A 319 -16.16 -4.94 -13.95
C ILE A 319 -16.65 -4.14 -12.75
N GLY A 320 -17.91 -4.33 -12.41
CA GLY A 320 -18.59 -3.88 -11.21
C GLY A 320 -19.22 -5.04 -10.43
N ILE A 321 -18.71 -6.27 -10.64
CA ILE A 321 -19.04 -7.51 -9.94
C ILE A 321 -17.74 -8.25 -9.61
N SER A 322 -17.75 -9.12 -8.60
CA SER A 322 -16.63 -10.02 -8.34
C SER A 322 -16.58 -11.16 -9.38
N LEU A 323 -15.39 -11.66 -9.67
CA LEU A 323 -15.16 -12.83 -10.51
C LEU A 323 -14.53 -13.94 -9.67
N GLY A 324 -15.00 -15.17 -9.82
CA GLY A 324 -14.31 -16.36 -9.31
C GLY A 324 -13.10 -16.70 -10.18
N ASP A 325 -12.48 -17.85 -9.91
CA ASP A 325 -11.30 -18.32 -10.66
C ASP A 325 -11.61 -18.57 -12.13
N ASP A 326 -10.59 -18.50 -12.98
CA ASP A 326 -10.63 -18.88 -14.39
C ASP A 326 -11.65 -18.09 -15.24
N CYS A 327 -12.00 -16.88 -14.84
CA CYS A 327 -12.91 -16.01 -15.58
C CYS A 327 -12.21 -15.19 -16.65
N VAL A 328 -12.92 -14.89 -17.72
CA VAL A 328 -12.46 -13.99 -18.79
C VAL A 328 -13.53 -12.95 -19.10
N VAL A 329 -13.12 -11.70 -19.23
CA VAL A 329 -13.97 -10.63 -19.73
C VAL A 329 -13.36 -10.14 -21.06
N GLU A 330 -14.15 -10.18 -22.12
CA GLU A 330 -13.73 -9.75 -23.46
C GLU A 330 -13.26 -8.28 -23.47
N ALA A 331 -12.30 -7.96 -24.33
CA ALA A 331 -11.84 -6.61 -24.53
C ALA A 331 -12.98 -5.65 -24.91
N GLY A 332 -12.99 -4.45 -24.30
CA GLY A 332 -14.01 -3.44 -24.54
C GLY A 332 -15.38 -3.71 -23.89
N LEU A 333 -15.53 -4.81 -23.15
CA LEU A 333 -16.79 -5.14 -22.48
C LEU A 333 -16.80 -4.63 -21.04
N TYR A 334 -17.80 -3.83 -20.68
CA TYR A 334 -18.01 -3.39 -19.30
C TYR A 334 -19.19 -4.13 -18.67
N VAL A 335 -18.97 -4.89 -17.58
CA VAL A 335 -19.98 -5.70 -16.90
C VAL A 335 -20.24 -5.14 -15.49
N THR A 336 -21.41 -4.55 -15.29
CA THR A 336 -21.88 -4.07 -13.99
C THR A 336 -22.95 -5.03 -13.42
N ALA A 337 -23.29 -4.92 -12.14
CA ALA A 337 -24.31 -5.76 -11.52
C ALA A 337 -25.68 -5.70 -12.23
N GLY A 338 -26.01 -4.53 -12.79
CA GLY A 338 -27.25 -4.32 -13.54
C GLY A 338 -27.22 -4.78 -15.01
N THR A 339 -26.05 -5.12 -15.54
CA THR A 339 -25.91 -5.56 -16.94
C THR A 339 -26.73 -6.83 -17.16
N LYS A 340 -27.63 -6.81 -18.14
CA LYS A 340 -28.35 -8.00 -18.58
C LYS A 340 -27.43 -8.87 -19.40
N VAL A 341 -27.29 -10.12 -19.05
CA VAL A 341 -26.46 -11.11 -19.73
C VAL A 341 -27.28 -12.33 -20.10
N ARG A 342 -27.02 -12.88 -21.27
CA ARG A 342 -27.63 -14.14 -21.75
C ARG A 342 -26.70 -15.30 -21.40
N VAL A 343 -27.14 -16.15 -20.50
CA VAL A 343 -26.40 -17.34 -20.08
C VAL A 343 -26.64 -18.45 -21.09
N LEU A 344 -25.60 -18.87 -21.80
CA LEU A 344 -25.65 -19.90 -22.83
C LEU A 344 -25.25 -21.25 -22.22
N SER A 345 -26.22 -22.02 -21.75
CA SER A 345 -26.04 -23.40 -21.26
C SER A 345 -26.90 -24.35 -22.08
N GLY A 346 -26.40 -24.72 -23.26
CA GLY A 346 -27.00 -25.81 -24.07
C GLY A 346 -28.38 -25.55 -24.71
N GLY A 347 -28.86 -24.28 -24.81
CA GLY A 347 -30.14 -23.91 -25.38
C GLY A 347 -30.22 -22.42 -25.76
N ASP A 348 -31.45 -21.89 -25.92
CA ASP A 348 -31.73 -20.50 -26.35
C ASP A 348 -31.22 -19.45 -25.37
N GLY A 349 -30.67 -19.84 -24.23
CA GLY A 349 -30.05 -18.98 -23.20
C GLY A 349 -31.09 -18.25 -22.32
N THR A 350 -30.78 -18.14 -21.04
CA THR A 350 -31.57 -17.40 -20.04
C THR A 350 -31.01 -16.03 -19.81
N GLU A 351 -31.84 -14.98 -19.81
CA GLU A 351 -31.41 -13.61 -19.48
C GLU A 351 -31.45 -13.41 -17.96
N VAL A 352 -30.32 -12.97 -17.40
CA VAL A 352 -30.18 -12.64 -15.98
C VAL A 352 -29.42 -11.33 -15.81
N LYS A 353 -29.44 -10.74 -14.59
CA LYS A 353 -28.54 -9.64 -14.24
C LYS A 353 -27.17 -10.21 -13.89
N ALA A 354 -26.07 -9.59 -14.37
CA ALA A 354 -24.71 -10.04 -14.09
C ALA A 354 -24.38 -10.09 -12.59
N GLY A 355 -25.03 -9.29 -11.76
CA GLY A 355 -24.91 -9.35 -10.30
C GLY A 355 -25.22 -10.73 -9.70
N THR A 356 -26.09 -11.54 -10.33
CA THR A 356 -26.39 -12.90 -9.87
C THR A 356 -25.26 -13.89 -10.15
N LEU A 357 -24.29 -13.49 -10.96
CA LEU A 357 -23.11 -14.27 -11.32
C LEU A 357 -21.86 -13.80 -10.57
N SER A 358 -21.99 -12.80 -9.67
CA SER A 358 -20.87 -12.28 -8.88
C SER A 358 -20.18 -13.39 -8.10
N GLY A 359 -18.84 -13.48 -8.19
CA GLY A 359 -18.01 -14.47 -7.51
C GLY A 359 -18.01 -15.87 -8.13
N LYS A 360 -18.79 -16.13 -9.19
CA LYS A 360 -18.77 -17.44 -9.88
C LYS A 360 -17.51 -17.61 -10.71
N ALA A 361 -16.99 -18.83 -10.74
CA ALA A 361 -15.78 -19.21 -11.48
C ALA A 361 -16.10 -19.71 -12.90
N ASN A 362 -15.06 -19.85 -13.72
CA ASN A 362 -15.11 -20.45 -15.06
C ASN A 362 -16.07 -19.75 -16.04
N LEU A 363 -16.20 -18.43 -15.95
CA LEU A 363 -17.12 -17.67 -16.80
C LEU A 363 -16.35 -16.89 -17.89
N LEU A 364 -16.86 -16.96 -19.13
CA LEU A 364 -16.49 -16.08 -20.22
C LEU A 364 -17.63 -15.08 -20.46
N PHE A 365 -17.39 -13.81 -20.18
CA PHE A 365 -18.26 -12.69 -20.56
C PHE A 365 -17.81 -12.15 -21.91
N ARG A 366 -18.71 -12.18 -22.89
CA ARG A 366 -18.43 -11.66 -24.24
C ARG A 366 -19.59 -10.87 -24.80
N ARG A 367 -19.36 -10.12 -25.87
CA ARG A 367 -20.41 -9.52 -26.68
C ARG A 367 -20.62 -10.34 -27.95
N ASN A 368 -21.83 -10.69 -28.24
CA ASN A 368 -22.17 -11.28 -29.54
C ASN A 368 -22.04 -10.21 -30.65
N SER A 369 -21.14 -10.42 -31.59
CA SER A 369 -20.81 -9.43 -32.62
C SER A 369 -21.95 -9.20 -33.63
N VAL A 370 -22.93 -10.09 -33.72
CA VAL A 370 -24.08 -9.98 -34.62
C VAL A 370 -25.24 -9.28 -33.93
N SER A 371 -25.64 -9.77 -32.75
CA SER A 371 -26.79 -9.25 -32.02
C SER A 371 -26.48 -8.08 -31.08
N GLY A 372 -25.21 -7.89 -30.71
CA GLY A 372 -24.79 -6.95 -29.68
C GLY A 372 -25.08 -7.39 -28.25
N ALA A 373 -25.76 -8.53 -28.05
CA ALA A 373 -26.10 -9.04 -26.72
C ALA A 373 -24.83 -9.40 -25.93
N VAL A 374 -24.86 -9.13 -24.63
CA VAL A 374 -23.82 -9.62 -23.71
C VAL A 374 -24.15 -11.05 -23.34
N GLU A 375 -23.22 -11.95 -23.58
CA GLU A 375 -23.36 -13.39 -23.35
C GLU A 375 -22.38 -13.88 -22.29
N VAL A 376 -22.80 -14.93 -21.57
CA VAL A 376 -21.96 -15.65 -20.60
C VAL A 376 -21.93 -17.12 -20.95
N LEU A 377 -20.73 -17.67 -21.09
CA LEU A 377 -20.48 -19.08 -21.33
C LEU A 377 -19.66 -19.67 -20.18
N SER A 378 -19.92 -20.95 -19.85
CA SER A 378 -19.00 -21.74 -19.04
C SER A 378 -17.75 -22.11 -19.85
N ARG A 379 -16.58 -21.99 -19.23
CA ARG A 379 -15.29 -22.36 -19.84
C ARG A 379 -14.91 -23.83 -19.62
N ASP A 380 -15.52 -24.48 -18.64
CA ASP A 380 -15.26 -25.90 -18.29
C ASP A 380 -16.21 -26.88 -19.00
N GLY A 381 -17.14 -26.37 -19.82
CA GLY A 381 -18.15 -27.19 -20.50
C GLY A 381 -19.30 -27.68 -19.61
N GLN A 382 -19.25 -27.36 -18.33
CA GLN A 382 -20.31 -27.73 -17.36
C GLN A 382 -21.32 -26.61 -17.26
N GLY A 383 -22.21 -26.29 -17.88
CA GLY A 383 -23.19 -25.19 -17.80
C GLY A 383 -23.05 -24.21 -16.63
N VAL A 384 -23.60 -23.04 -16.74
CA VAL A 384 -23.61 -22.04 -15.66
C VAL A 384 -24.74 -22.33 -14.71
N GLU A 385 -24.44 -22.72 -13.46
CA GLU A 385 -25.45 -22.84 -12.41
C GLU A 385 -25.99 -21.49 -11.97
N LEU A 386 -27.27 -21.27 -12.08
CA LEU A 386 -28.00 -20.13 -11.56
C LEU A 386 -28.49 -20.42 -10.15
N ASN A 387 -28.31 -19.51 -9.22
CA ASN A 387 -28.85 -19.66 -7.87
C ASN A 387 -30.37 -19.47 -7.90
N SER A 388 -31.09 -20.56 -7.77
CA SER A 388 -32.57 -20.60 -7.81
C SER A 388 -33.25 -19.76 -6.74
N ALA A 389 -32.58 -19.51 -5.60
CA ALA A 389 -33.12 -18.69 -4.52
C ALA A 389 -33.14 -17.17 -4.86
N LEU A 390 -32.47 -16.73 -5.91
CA LEU A 390 -32.48 -15.35 -6.38
C LEU A 390 -33.52 -15.08 -7.48
N HIS A 391 -34.27 -16.10 -7.88
CA HIS A 391 -35.29 -16.03 -8.92
C HIS A 391 -36.73 -16.25 -8.38
N ALA A 392 -36.90 -16.33 -7.05
CA ALA A 392 -38.20 -16.47 -6.38
C ALA A 392 -38.84 -15.11 -6.06
#